data_3707344434ab9dbe6345523dee010c7c
#
_entry.id   3707344434ab9dbe6345523dee010c7c
#
_cell.length_a   1.000
_cell.length_b   1.000
_cell.length_c   1.000
_cell.angle_alpha   90.00
_cell.angle_beta   90.00
_cell.angle_gamma   90.00
#
_symmetry.space_group_name_H-M   'P 1'
#
loop_
_entity.id
_entity.type
_entity.pdbx_description
1 polymer ?
#
loop_
_entity_poly.entity_id
_entity_poly.type
_entity_poly.pdbx_seq_one_letter_code
_entity_poly.pdbx_strand_id
1 'polypeptide(L)'
;MKPIIAPVETEILLHELEGHLLRPSNKAGNLIYDITAHECPNVMREIGRLREISYRAGGGGTGKELDIDDQDIMPRPYHQLIVWDPDNNQIIGGYRYLFGHEAEIRNGQPFITSAHLFHYSERFIRDYLPNTIEFGRAFVQPMYQKREMGVKALFALDNIWDGIGAVLFNHPEMHYMIGKVTIYPGYNEQARELIYAYLDRYHKGEQGLIEPYHPLLSQPLTHSPFEGEDKQENYHILQHAVREQGTVIPPMFTAYLNLTNDLQFFGNAINDEFGDVLESGIMVDLETVYPEKKERYINSYIKWLNSIE
;
A
#
# COMPACT_ATOMS: atom_id res chain seq x y z
N MET A 1 23.37 -8.61 -3.49
CA MET A 1 22.75 -7.40 -2.90
C MET A 1 23.85 -6.45 -2.45
N LYS A 2 23.71 -5.13 -2.73
CA LYS A 2 24.65 -4.11 -2.22
C LYS A 2 24.43 -3.85 -0.72
N PRO A 3 25.46 -3.41 0.03
CA PRO A 3 25.27 -2.92 1.39
C PRO A 3 24.28 -1.76 1.43
N ILE A 4 23.40 -1.75 2.43
CA ILE A 4 22.47 -0.64 2.62
C ILE A 4 23.25 0.55 3.22
N ILE A 5 22.89 1.77 2.84
CA ILE A 5 23.52 2.99 3.35
C ILE A 5 23.37 3.13 4.86
N ALA A 6 24.22 3.97 5.48
CA ALA A 6 24.06 4.37 6.87
C ALA A 6 22.76 5.20 7.06
N PRO A 7 22.18 5.20 8.26
CA PRO A 7 21.05 6.09 8.60
C PRO A 7 21.42 7.56 8.38
N VAL A 8 20.43 8.36 8.00
CA VAL A 8 20.56 9.81 7.95
C VAL A 8 20.47 10.37 9.38
N GLU A 9 21.24 11.40 9.67
CA GLU A 9 21.25 12.06 10.97
C GLU A 9 19.87 12.62 11.32
N THR A 10 19.40 12.35 12.54
CA THR A 10 18.04 12.70 13.00
C THR A 10 17.76 14.20 12.92
N GLU A 11 18.74 15.04 13.23
CA GLU A 11 18.59 16.50 13.19
C GLU A 11 18.29 17.01 11.78
N ILE A 12 18.89 16.38 10.75
CA ILE A 12 18.62 16.70 9.34
C ILE A 12 17.19 16.33 8.98
N LEU A 13 16.74 15.13 9.42
CA LEU A 13 15.37 14.67 9.16
C LEU A 13 14.34 15.60 9.80
N LEU A 14 14.54 15.96 11.07
CA LEU A 14 13.64 16.87 11.79
C LEU A 14 13.55 18.24 11.12
N HIS A 15 14.69 18.79 10.68
CA HIS A 15 14.72 20.07 9.99
C HIS A 15 13.97 20.03 8.65
N GLU A 16 14.14 18.98 7.86
CA GLU A 16 13.40 18.85 6.59
C GLU A 16 11.89 18.59 6.79
N LEU A 17 11.49 17.95 7.89
CA LEU A 17 10.09 17.69 8.20
C LEU A 17 9.33 18.93 8.73
N GLU A 18 10.03 20.02 9.06
CA GLU A 18 9.39 21.26 9.51
C GLU A 18 8.42 21.80 8.44
N GLY A 19 7.17 22.04 8.83
CA GLY A 19 6.14 22.55 7.93
C GLY A 19 5.40 21.50 7.09
N HIS A 20 5.80 20.23 7.13
CA HIS A 20 5.20 19.14 6.34
C HIS A 20 4.26 18.23 7.14
N LEU A 21 3.91 18.61 8.37
CA LEU A 21 2.97 17.84 9.18
C LEU A 21 1.59 17.82 8.54
N LEU A 22 1.12 16.64 8.16
CA LEU A 22 -0.24 16.44 7.64
C LEU A 22 -1.25 16.35 8.79
N ARG A 23 -0.95 15.51 9.80
CA ARG A 23 -1.79 15.34 11.00
C ARG A 23 -1.10 14.50 12.08
N PRO A 24 -1.52 14.58 13.35
CA PRO A 24 -1.22 13.52 14.30
C PRO A 24 -2.02 12.24 13.99
N SER A 25 -1.48 11.09 14.36
CA SER A 25 -2.19 9.81 14.25
C SER A 25 -3.33 9.70 15.26
N ASN A 26 -4.35 8.91 14.97
CA ASN A 26 -5.47 8.66 15.89
C ASN A 26 -5.05 7.88 17.14
N LYS A 27 -4.01 7.07 17.02
CA LYS A 27 -3.52 6.19 18.09
C LYS A 27 -2.00 6.20 18.13
N ALA A 28 -1.43 5.86 19.27
CA ALA A 28 0.01 5.71 19.51
C ALA A 28 0.83 7.01 19.55
N GLY A 29 0.22 8.19 19.42
CA GLY A 29 0.92 9.49 19.54
C GLY A 29 1.96 9.76 18.44
N ASN A 30 1.79 9.15 17.26
CA ASN A 30 2.69 9.34 16.14
C ASN A 30 2.29 10.57 15.31
N LEU A 31 3.21 11.07 14.49
CA LEU A 31 2.98 12.17 13.57
C LEU A 31 3.00 11.65 12.13
N ILE A 32 2.18 12.23 11.28
CA ILE A 32 2.07 11.82 9.88
C ILE A 32 2.45 13.02 9.02
N TYR A 33 3.41 12.81 8.14
CA TYR A 33 3.93 13.82 7.23
C TYR A 33 3.64 13.42 5.79
N ASP A 34 3.45 14.42 4.93
CA ASP A 34 3.33 14.27 3.49
C ASP A 34 4.40 15.15 2.83
N ILE A 35 5.30 14.51 2.08
CA ILE A 35 6.46 15.17 1.48
C ILE A 35 6.72 14.65 0.07
N THR A 36 7.56 15.37 -0.66
CA THR A 36 8.17 14.88 -1.90
C THR A 36 9.69 14.80 -1.77
N ALA A 37 10.34 14.04 -2.67
CA ALA A 37 11.79 13.95 -2.70
C ALA A 37 12.48 15.31 -2.98
N HIS A 38 11.77 16.24 -3.63
CA HIS A 38 12.31 17.57 -3.94
C HIS A 38 12.29 18.50 -2.72
N GLU A 39 11.29 18.35 -1.87
CA GLU A 39 11.14 19.16 -0.64
C GLU A 39 12.05 18.64 0.47
N CYS A 40 12.13 17.32 0.62
CA CYS A 40 12.81 16.64 1.73
C CYS A 40 13.77 15.54 1.21
N PRO A 41 14.87 15.90 0.52
CA PRO A 41 15.75 14.93 -0.13
C PRO A 41 16.45 13.98 0.84
N ASN A 42 16.77 14.41 2.05
CA ASN A 42 17.39 13.55 3.07
C ASN A 42 16.36 12.63 3.74
N VAL A 43 15.13 13.12 3.98
CA VAL A 43 14.02 12.25 4.42
C VAL A 43 13.73 11.21 3.36
N MET A 44 13.69 11.55 2.06
CA MET A 44 13.53 10.60 0.98
C MET A 44 14.65 9.55 0.97
N ARG A 45 15.89 9.95 1.21
CA ARG A 45 17.03 9.04 1.32
C ARG A 45 16.87 8.05 2.48
N GLU A 46 16.37 8.52 3.64
CA GLU A 46 16.08 7.64 4.78
C GLU A 46 14.89 6.71 4.50
N ILE A 47 13.84 7.19 3.82
CA ILE A 47 12.73 6.35 3.34
C ILE A 47 13.26 5.23 2.44
N GLY A 48 14.10 5.55 1.46
CA GLY A 48 14.69 4.56 0.55
C GLY A 48 15.53 3.50 1.28
N ARG A 49 16.28 3.92 2.32
CA ARG A 49 17.03 3.02 3.20
C ARG A 49 16.10 2.07 3.97
N LEU A 50 15.05 2.60 4.59
CA LEU A 50 14.10 1.83 5.40
C LEU A 50 13.22 0.91 4.54
N ARG A 51 12.84 1.33 3.33
CA ARG A 51 12.17 0.48 2.34
C ARG A 51 13.02 -0.74 2.02
N GLU A 52 14.28 -0.55 1.64
CA GLU A 52 15.16 -1.64 1.26
C GLU A 52 15.40 -2.61 2.44
N ILE A 53 15.56 -2.10 3.68
CA ILE A 53 15.65 -2.93 4.89
C ILE A 53 14.37 -3.77 5.06
N SER A 54 13.21 -3.13 4.96
CA SER A 54 11.92 -3.77 5.21
C SER A 54 11.61 -4.84 4.17
N TYR A 55 11.86 -4.55 2.90
CA TYR A 55 11.59 -5.47 1.80
C TYR A 55 12.56 -6.66 1.79
N ARG A 56 13.86 -6.44 2.05
CA ARG A 56 14.81 -7.55 2.21
C ARG A 56 14.46 -8.46 3.37
N ALA A 57 13.96 -7.90 4.47
CA ALA A 57 13.48 -8.70 5.60
C ALA A 57 12.30 -9.60 5.24
N GLY A 58 11.46 -9.18 4.28
CA GLY A 58 10.35 -9.96 3.73
C GLY A 58 10.74 -10.94 2.61
N GLY A 59 11.97 -10.88 2.11
CA GLY A 59 12.43 -11.71 1.00
C GLY A 59 12.28 -11.08 -0.39
N GLY A 60 12.02 -9.77 -0.47
CA GLY A 60 11.99 -8.98 -1.70
C GLY A 60 13.08 -7.90 -1.71
N GLY A 61 12.77 -6.77 -2.33
CA GLY A 61 13.64 -5.60 -2.42
C GLY A 61 14.42 -5.50 -3.72
N THR A 62 15.00 -4.33 -3.94
CA THR A 62 15.72 -4.02 -5.19
C THR A 62 17.14 -4.56 -5.24
N GLY A 63 17.70 -4.97 -4.09
CA GLY A 63 19.10 -5.35 -3.96
C GLY A 63 20.09 -4.18 -4.03
N LYS A 64 19.58 -2.92 -4.15
CA LYS A 64 20.37 -1.69 -4.21
C LYS A 64 20.74 -1.19 -2.80
N GLU A 65 21.51 -0.13 -2.71
CA GLU A 65 21.90 0.49 -1.44
C GLU A 65 20.71 1.15 -0.72
N LEU A 66 19.69 1.56 -1.50
CA LEU A 66 18.43 2.11 -1.07
C LEU A 66 17.37 1.93 -2.18
N ASP A 67 16.10 1.86 -1.82
CA ASP A 67 14.96 1.77 -2.76
C ASP A 67 14.43 3.18 -3.07
N ILE A 68 15.05 3.81 -4.04
CA ILE A 68 14.57 5.02 -4.72
C ILE A 68 14.58 4.73 -6.22
N ASP A 69 13.52 5.05 -6.92
CA ASP A 69 13.38 4.89 -8.36
C ASP A 69 13.10 6.23 -9.07
N ASP A 70 13.00 6.21 -10.40
CA ASP A 70 12.77 7.40 -11.20
C ASP A 70 11.46 8.10 -10.84
N GLN A 71 10.46 7.36 -10.40
CA GLN A 71 9.15 7.89 -10.01
C GLN A 71 9.20 8.67 -8.68
N ASP A 72 10.14 8.33 -7.80
CA ASP A 72 10.35 9.08 -6.56
C ASP A 72 11.01 10.46 -6.81
N ILE A 73 11.73 10.65 -7.94
CA ILE A 73 12.55 11.84 -8.22
C ILE A 73 12.21 12.56 -9.54
N MET A 74 11.23 12.08 -10.32
CA MET A 74 10.78 12.74 -11.56
C MET A 74 10.24 14.15 -11.31
N PRO A 75 10.03 15.00 -12.33
CA PRO A 75 9.58 16.39 -12.15
C PRO A 75 8.27 16.55 -11.38
N ARG A 76 7.35 15.59 -11.47
CA ARG A 76 6.17 15.46 -10.63
C ARG A 76 6.30 14.12 -9.86
N PRO A 77 7.04 14.11 -8.75
CA PRO A 77 7.39 12.89 -8.06
C PRO A 77 6.20 12.36 -7.27
N TYR A 78 6.28 11.08 -6.92
CA TYR A 78 5.35 10.53 -5.93
C TYR A 78 5.49 11.24 -4.60
N HIS A 79 4.37 11.54 -3.98
CA HIS A 79 4.30 11.92 -2.57
C HIS A 79 4.69 10.75 -1.67
N GLN A 80 5.27 11.08 -0.53
CA GLN A 80 5.69 10.14 0.50
C GLN A 80 4.92 10.41 1.78
N LEU A 81 3.92 9.60 2.05
CA LEU A 81 3.18 9.60 3.29
C LEU A 81 3.97 8.78 4.31
N ILE A 82 4.47 9.40 5.38
CA ILE A 82 5.27 8.73 6.40
C ILE A 82 4.67 8.89 7.79
N VAL A 83 4.84 7.86 8.61
CA VAL A 83 4.52 7.85 10.03
C VAL A 83 5.80 7.99 10.81
N TRP A 84 5.89 9.04 11.62
CA TRP A 84 7.02 9.38 12.46
C TRP A 84 6.72 9.10 13.93
N ASP A 85 7.64 8.47 14.62
CA ASP A 85 7.63 8.29 16.07
C ASP A 85 8.39 9.42 16.74
N PRO A 86 7.73 10.41 17.40
CA PRO A 86 8.41 11.52 18.05
C PRO A 86 9.17 11.11 19.33
N ASP A 87 8.81 9.98 19.95
CA ASP A 87 9.48 9.52 21.18
C ASP A 87 10.86 8.91 20.88
N ASN A 88 10.99 8.23 19.73
CA ASN A 88 12.23 7.59 19.29
C ASN A 88 12.92 8.33 18.13
N ASN A 89 12.32 9.40 17.60
CA ASN A 89 12.79 10.17 16.46
C ASN A 89 13.10 9.30 15.24
N GLN A 90 12.11 8.49 14.82
CA GLN A 90 12.27 7.53 13.71
C GLN A 90 11.04 7.44 12.83
N ILE A 91 11.25 7.17 11.54
CA ILE A 91 10.18 6.78 10.63
C ILE A 91 9.75 5.35 10.95
N ILE A 92 8.47 5.15 11.30
CA ILE A 92 7.87 3.84 11.56
C ILE A 92 7.64 3.09 10.25
N GLY A 93 7.09 3.77 9.26
CA GLY A 93 6.71 3.23 7.98
C GLY A 93 6.13 4.30 7.08
N GLY A 94 5.67 3.91 5.92
CA GLY A 94 5.09 4.84 4.97
C GLY A 94 4.47 4.17 3.76
N TYR A 95 3.92 5.01 2.89
CA TYR A 95 3.29 4.66 1.64
C TYR A 95 3.55 5.79 0.64
N ARG A 96 3.91 5.50 -0.59
CA ARG A 96 3.96 6.56 -1.62
C ARG A 96 2.67 6.57 -2.42
N TYR A 97 2.33 7.73 -2.98
CA TYR A 97 1.16 7.86 -3.83
C TYR A 97 1.36 8.90 -4.94
N LEU A 98 0.56 8.74 -6.00
CA LEU A 98 0.50 9.70 -7.11
C LEU A 98 -0.97 9.87 -7.51
N PHE A 99 -1.37 11.11 -7.80
CA PHE A 99 -2.67 11.38 -8.41
C PHE A 99 -2.63 11.04 -9.91
N GLY A 100 -3.63 10.32 -10.38
CA GLY A 100 -3.65 9.84 -11.76
C GLY A 100 -3.70 10.94 -12.81
N HIS A 101 -4.26 12.12 -12.48
CA HIS A 101 -4.22 13.29 -13.35
C HIS A 101 -2.82 13.92 -13.51
N GLU A 102 -1.88 13.58 -12.63
CA GLU A 102 -0.48 13.99 -12.70
C GLU A 102 0.39 12.98 -13.44
N ALA A 103 -0.13 11.77 -13.67
CA ALA A 103 0.60 10.71 -14.33
C ALA A 103 0.89 11.07 -15.80
N GLU A 104 2.16 11.02 -16.20
CA GLU A 104 2.53 11.11 -17.60
C GLU A 104 2.02 9.88 -18.36
N ILE A 105 1.55 10.10 -19.59
CA ILE A 105 1.24 8.99 -20.51
C ILE A 105 2.44 8.76 -21.40
N ARG A 106 3.04 7.57 -21.32
CA ARG A 106 4.18 7.12 -22.12
C ARG A 106 3.79 5.90 -22.93
N ASN A 107 3.94 5.96 -24.25
CA ASN A 107 3.58 4.86 -25.16
C ASN A 107 2.14 4.34 -24.94
N GLY A 108 1.19 5.24 -24.66
CA GLY A 108 -0.21 4.87 -24.42
C GLY A 108 -0.51 4.25 -23.07
N GLN A 109 0.45 4.21 -22.15
CA GLN A 109 0.27 3.72 -20.78
C GLN A 109 0.64 4.80 -19.75
N PRO A 110 -0.03 4.83 -18.57
CA PRO A 110 0.35 5.76 -17.52
C PRO A 110 1.72 5.37 -16.94
N PHE A 111 2.58 6.36 -16.72
CA PHE A 111 3.87 6.15 -16.08
C PHE A 111 3.70 6.10 -14.55
N ILE A 112 3.11 5.02 -14.08
CA ILE A 112 2.84 4.71 -12.67
C ILE A 112 3.49 3.38 -12.27
N THR A 113 3.64 3.17 -10.94
CA THR A 113 4.39 2.02 -10.43
C THR A 113 3.82 0.66 -10.85
N SER A 114 2.50 0.55 -10.98
CA SER A 114 1.86 -0.72 -11.36
C SER A 114 1.92 -1.00 -12.87
N ALA A 115 2.14 0.01 -13.71
CA ALA A 115 2.09 -0.12 -15.16
C ALA A 115 3.24 -0.93 -15.78
N HIS A 116 4.30 -1.28 -15.03
CA HIS A 116 5.30 -2.22 -15.53
C HIS A 116 4.81 -3.69 -15.51
N LEU A 117 3.80 -4.00 -14.69
CA LEU A 117 3.22 -5.33 -14.57
C LEU A 117 1.82 -5.43 -15.18
N PHE A 118 1.07 -4.33 -15.20
CA PHE A 118 -0.33 -4.30 -15.62
C PHE A 118 -0.54 -3.33 -16.77
N HIS A 119 -1.29 -3.79 -17.76
CA HIS A 119 -1.80 -2.98 -18.86
C HIS A 119 -3.09 -2.29 -18.45
N TYR A 120 -3.18 -1.00 -18.71
CA TYR A 120 -4.36 -0.17 -18.48
C TYR A 120 -5.06 0.10 -19.81
N SER A 121 -6.34 -0.21 -19.91
CA SER A 121 -7.10 0.04 -21.13
C SER A 121 -7.23 1.54 -21.41
N GLU A 122 -7.48 1.90 -22.68
CA GLU A 122 -7.78 3.29 -23.07
C GLU A 122 -8.98 3.85 -22.27
N ARG A 123 -9.97 2.99 -21.98
CA ARG A 123 -11.11 3.35 -21.16
C ARG A 123 -10.69 3.69 -19.73
N PHE A 124 -9.82 2.89 -19.10
CA PHE A 124 -9.31 3.21 -17.77
C PHE A 124 -8.57 4.55 -17.77
N ILE A 125 -7.68 4.75 -18.74
CA ILE A 125 -6.86 5.97 -18.85
C ILE A 125 -7.74 7.21 -19.04
N ARG A 126 -8.82 7.10 -19.82
CA ARG A 126 -9.71 8.23 -20.10
C ARG A 126 -10.70 8.50 -18.98
N ASP A 127 -11.37 7.44 -18.45
CA ASP A 127 -12.58 7.57 -17.62
C ASP A 127 -12.28 7.42 -16.12
N TYR A 128 -11.21 6.71 -15.74
CA TYR A 128 -10.88 6.40 -14.34
C TYR A 128 -9.62 7.11 -13.85
N LEU A 129 -8.54 7.06 -14.63
CA LEU A 129 -7.22 7.54 -14.20
C LEU A 129 -7.25 8.98 -13.67
N PRO A 130 -7.94 9.97 -14.27
CA PRO A 130 -7.94 11.34 -13.75
C PRO A 130 -8.44 11.49 -12.32
N ASN A 131 -9.35 10.62 -11.89
CA ASN A 131 -9.93 10.61 -10.55
C ASN A 131 -9.42 9.43 -9.71
N THR A 132 -8.27 8.88 -10.06
CA THR A 132 -7.63 7.75 -9.36
C THR A 132 -6.39 8.22 -8.62
N ILE A 133 -6.17 7.67 -7.42
CA ILE A 133 -4.90 7.77 -6.69
C ILE A 133 -4.23 6.40 -6.69
N GLU A 134 -2.97 6.33 -7.14
CA GLU A 134 -2.18 5.11 -7.03
C GLU A 134 -1.37 5.11 -5.75
N PHE A 135 -1.44 4.02 -4.98
CA PHE A 135 -0.62 3.76 -3.81
C PHE A 135 0.40 2.66 -4.08
N GLY A 136 1.61 2.84 -3.56
CA GLY A 136 2.68 1.85 -3.70
C GLY A 136 3.75 1.96 -2.61
N ARG A 137 4.67 1.01 -2.62
CA ARG A 137 5.81 0.99 -1.70
C ARG A 137 5.42 1.09 -0.21
N ALA A 138 4.31 0.42 0.19
CA ALA A 138 3.96 0.27 1.61
C ALA A 138 5.09 -0.42 2.38
N PHE A 139 5.49 0.14 3.50
CA PHE A 139 6.44 -0.51 4.40
C PHE A 139 6.19 -0.13 5.87
N VAL A 140 6.50 -1.05 6.75
CA VAL A 140 6.72 -0.82 8.17
C VAL A 140 8.09 -1.39 8.50
N GLN A 141 9.01 -0.58 9.06
CA GLN A 141 10.35 -1.07 9.31
C GLN A 141 10.35 -2.23 10.33
N PRO A 142 11.26 -3.21 10.21
CA PRO A 142 11.22 -4.44 11.02
C PRO A 142 11.23 -4.22 12.53
N MET A 143 11.82 -3.11 13.00
CA MET A 143 11.82 -2.79 14.42
C MET A 143 10.39 -2.57 14.94
N TYR A 144 9.54 -1.88 14.19
CA TYR A 144 8.14 -1.61 14.55
C TYR A 144 7.18 -2.77 14.21
N GLN A 145 7.69 -3.91 13.77
CA GLN A 145 6.93 -5.15 13.65
C GLN A 145 7.10 -6.05 14.88
N LYS A 146 7.97 -5.68 15.81
CA LYS A 146 8.26 -6.44 17.03
C LYS A 146 7.29 -6.08 18.16
N ARG A 147 6.94 -7.08 18.98
CA ARG A 147 6.01 -6.90 20.12
C ARG A 147 6.54 -5.94 21.18
N GLU A 148 7.86 -5.81 21.31
CA GLU A 148 8.54 -4.93 22.26
C GLU A 148 8.22 -3.44 22.02
N MET A 149 7.84 -3.08 20.79
CA MET A 149 7.40 -1.72 20.43
C MET A 149 5.95 -1.43 20.88
N GLY A 150 5.26 -2.41 21.46
CA GLY A 150 3.96 -2.25 22.11
C GLY A 150 2.91 -1.61 21.21
N VAL A 151 2.31 -0.52 21.69
CA VAL A 151 1.25 0.24 21.02
C VAL A 151 1.72 0.78 19.64
N LYS A 152 2.98 1.18 19.51
CA LYS A 152 3.54 1.70 18.26
C LYS A 152 3.56 0.64 17.15
N ALA A 153 3.94 -0.61 17.47
CA ALA A 153 3.87 -1.72 16.53
C ALA A 153 2.42 -2.08 16.17
N LEU A 154 1.53 -2.10 17.17
CA LEU A 154 0.13 -2.46 16.96
C LEU A 154 -0.58 -1.53 15.98
N PHE A 155 -0.27 -0.23 16.01
CA PHE A 155 -0.92 0.78 15.17
C PHE A 155 -0.06 1.26 14.00
N ALA A 156 1.12 0.68 13.74
CA ALA A 156 2.02 1.14 12.70
C ALA A 156 1.34 1.20 11.30
N LEU A 157 0.69 0.11 10.89
CA LEU A 157 -0.05 0.06 9.62
C LEU A 157 -1.32 0.92 9.65
N ASP A 158 -2.04 0.93 10.78
CA ASP A 158 -3.26 1.71 10.94
C ASP A 158 -3.02 3.21 10.86
N ASN A 159 -1.89 3.70 11.36
CA ASN A 159 -1.53 5.11 11.24
C ASN A 159 -1.20 5.53 9.80
N ILE A 160 -0.75 4.61 8.94
CA ILE A 160 -0.62 4.90 7.50
C ILE A 160 -2.02 5.18 6.91
N TRP A 161 -3.04 4.41 7.31
CA TRP A 161 -4.43 4.65 6.91
C TRP A 161 -5.01 5.95 7.46
N ASP A 162 -4.58 6.41 8.64
CA ASP A 162 -4.93 7.75 9.15
C ASP A 162 -4.45 8.84 8.18
N GLY A 163 -3.24 8.70 7.63
CA GLY A 163 -2.68 9.59 6.62
C GLY A 163 -3.42 9.51 5.28
N ILE A 164 -3.72 8.30 4.80
CA ILE A 164 -4.51 8.11 3.57
C ILE A 164 -5.86 8.81 3.69
N GLY A 165 -6.54 8.68 4.85
CA GLY A 165 -7.82 9.35 5.09
C GLY A 165 -7.72 10.87 5.02
N ALA A 166 -6.61 11.47 5.50
CA ALA A 166 -6.37 12.91 5.38
C ALA A 166 -6.11 13.34 3.93
N VAL A 167 -5.31 12.58 3.18
CA VAL A 167 -5.06 12.83 1.75
C VAL A 167 -6.37 12.80 0.97
N LEU A 168 -7.20 11.76 1.17
CA LEU A 168 -8.49 11.64 0.48
C LEU A 168 -9.49 12.73 0.86
N PHE A 169 -9.47 13.22 2.11
CA PHE A 169 -10.30 14.36 2.51
C PHE A 169 -9.88 15.66 1.81
N ASN A 170 -8.57 15.88 1.68
CA ASN A 170 -8.03 17.07 1.01
C ASN A 170 -8.21 17.03 -0.51
N HIS A 171 -8.48 15.84 -1.10
CA HIS A 171 -8.64 15.60 -2.53
C HIS A 171 -9.95 14.88 -2.84
N PRO A 172 -11.11 15.56 -2.65
CA PRO A 172 -12.43 14.96 -2.82
C PRO A 172 -12.76 14.59 -4.28
N GLU A 173 -11.97 15.05 -5.24
CA GLU A 173 -12.05 14.67 -6.65
C GLU A 173 -11.54 13.25 -6.93
N MET A 174 -10.85 12.62 -5.96
CA MET A 174 -10.42 11.24 -6.09
C MET A 174 -11.56 10.29 -5.76
N HIS A 175 -11.93 9.45 -6.73
CA HIS A 175 -13.01 8.47 -6.62
C HIS A 175 -12.48 7.04 -6.52
N TYR A 176 -11.29 6.77 -7.03
CA TYR A 176 -10.71 5.44 -7.09
C TYR A 176 -9.34 5.40 -6.45
N MET A 177 -9.03 4.26 -5.86
CA MET A 177 -7.71 3.95 -5.33
C MET A 177 -7.22 2.67 -5.99
N ILE A 178 -6.02 2.70 -6.59
CA ILE A 178 -5.38 1.52 -7.18
C ILE A 178 -4.05 1.23 -6.50
N GLY A 179 -3.61 0.00 -6.62
CA GLY A 179 -2.29 -0.41 -6.14
C GLY A 179 -2.04 -1.89 -6.37
N LYS A 180 -0.93 -2.34 -5.80
CA LYS A 180 -0.54 -3.75 -5.83
C LYS A 180 -0.36 -4.26 -4.41
N VAL A 181 -0.81 -5.49 -4.17
CA VAL A 181 -0.57 -6.18 -2.91
C VAL A 181 0.42 -7.33 -3.14
N THR A 182 1.50 -7.30 -2.37
CA THR A 182 2.62 -8.21 -2.52
C THR A 182 2.46 -9.47 -1.67
N ILE A 183 2.72 -10.64 -2.27
CA ILE A 183 3.03 -11.88 -1.56
C ILE A 183 4.50 -12.24 -1.83
N TYR A 184 5.26 -12.42 -0.77
CA TYR A 184 6.69 -12.77 -0.85
C TYR A 184 6.89 -14.26 -1.19
N PRO A 185 8.00 -14.64 -1.87
CA PRO A 185 8.23 -16.01 -2.32
C PRO A 185 8.24 -17.06 -1.20
N GLY A 186 8.59 -16.66 0.02
CA GLY A 186 8.58 -17.55 1.20
C GLY A 186 7.22 -17.78 1.84
N TYR A 187 6.15 -17.19 1.31
CA TYR A 187 4.80 -17.39 1.83
C TYR A 187 4.27 -18.79 1.47
N ASN A 188 3.45 -19.38 2.36
CA ASN A 188 2.88 -20.71 2.14
C ASN A 188 2.07 -20.77 0.83
N GLU A 189 2.43 -21.69 -0.06
CA GLU A 189 1.84 -21.79 -1.39
C GLU A 189 0.35 -22.15 -1.35
N GLN A 190 -0.06 -23.09 -0.48
CA GLN A 190 -1.47 -23.47 -0.36
C GLN A 190 -2.32 -22.33 0.18
N ALA A 191 -1.81 -21.59 1.16
CA ALA A 191 -2.46 -20.39 1.68
C ALA A 191 -2.58 -19.30 0.60
N ARG A 192 -1.57 -19.13 -0.24
CA ARG A 192 -1.59 -18.21 -1.38
C ARG A 192 -2.69 -18.58 -2.38
N GLU A 193 -2.78 -19.86 -2.78
CA GLU A 193 -3.80 -20.30 -3.74
C GLU A 193 -5.22 -20.15 -3.17
N LEU A 194 -5.41 -20.34 -1.85
CA LEU A 194 -6.69 -20.05 -1.18
C LEU A 194 -7.07 -18.57 -1.28
N ILE A 195 -6.11 -17.66 -1.06
CA ILE A 195 -6.33 -16.21 -1.19
C ILE A 195 -6.70 -15.86 -2.63
N TYR A 196 -5.97 -16.36 -3.62
CA TYR A 196 -6.23 -16.09 -5.03
C TYR A 196 -7.58 -16.63 -5.49
N ALA A 197 -7.92 -17.86 -5.10
CA ALA A 197 -9.23 -18.45 -5.41
C ALA A 197 -10.40 -17.65 -4.80
N TYR A 198 -10.22 -17.12 -3.59
CA TYR A 198 -11.21 -16.23 -2.97
C TYR A 198 -11.35 -14.90 -3.74
N LEU A 199 -10.24 -14.27 -4.11
CA LEU A 199 -10.24 -13.02 -4.87
C LEU A 199 -10.86 -13.20 -6.25
N ASP A 200 -10.48 -14.25 -6.99
CA ASP A 200 -11.04 -14.57 -8.29
C ASP A 200 -12.55 -14.83 -8.26
N ARG A 201 -13.03 -15.46 -7.18
CA ARG A 201 -14.44 -15.80 -7.05
C ARG A 201 -15.32 -14.61 -6.63
N TYR A 202 -14.84 -13.78 -5.71
CA TYR A 202 -15.69 -12.79 -5.05
C TYR A 202 -15.33 -11.34 -5.36
N HIS A 203 -14.15 -11.10 -5.92
CA HIS A 203 -13.60 -9.76 -6.13
C HIS A 203 -13.10 -9.53 -7.55
N LYS A 204 -13.45 -10.41 -8.49
CA LYS A 204 -12.99 -10.28 -9.87
C LYS A 204 -13.37 -8.93 -10.45
N GLY A 205 -12.37 -8.17 -10.89
CA GLY A 205 -12.52 -6.85 -11.49
C GLY A 205 -13.15 -6.90 -12.89
N GLU A 206 -13.51 -5.76 -13.41
CA GLU A 206 -14.06 -5.64 -14.75
C GLU A 206 -13.06 -6.13 -15.80
N GLN A 207 -13.46 -7.11 -16.60
CA GLN A 207 -12.60 -7.69 -17.63
C GLN A 207 -12.20 -6.63 -18.67
N GLY A 208 -10.95 -6.63 -19.07
CA GLY A 208 -10.41 -5.71 -20.06
C GLY A 208 -10.15 -4.30 -19.53
N LEU A 209 -10.41 -4.00 -18.26
CA LEU A 209 -10.13 -2.67 -17.68
C LEU A 209 -8.66 -2.52 -17.28
N ILE A 210 -8.15 -3.48 -16.49
CA ILE A 210 -6.75 -3.61 -16.08
C ILE A 210 -6.38 -5.09 -16.21
N GLU A 211 -5.27 -5.41 -16.83
CA GLU A 211 -4.86 -6.82 -17.06
C GLU A 211 -3.34 -6.95 -16.86
N PRO A 212 -2.86 -8.03 -16.21
CA PRO A 212 -1.42 -8.27 -16.13
C PRO A 212 -0.85 -8.59 -17.52
N TYR A 213 0.33 -8.03 -17.86
CA TYR A 213 1.02 -8.36 -19.11
C TYR A 213 1.39 -9.84 -19.17
N HIS A 214 1.79 -10.39 -18.03
CA HIS A 214 2.17 -11.79 -17.87
C HIS A 214 1.41 -12.38 -16.69
N PRO A 215 0.15 -12.83 -16.90
CA PRO A 215 -0.68 -13.31 -15.81
C PRO A 215 -0.09 -14.57 -15.16
N LEU A 216 0.06 -14.51 -13.84
CA LEU A 216 0.32 -15.70 -13.05
C LEU A 216 -0.99 -16.44 -12.85
N LEU A 217 -1.09 -17.63 -13.45
CA LEU A 217 -2.26 -18.48 -13.28
C LEU A 217 -2.22 -19.14 -11.90
N SER A 218 -3.28 -18.94 -11.12
CA SER A 218 -3.46 -19.65 -9.86
C SER A 218 -3.66 -21.16 -10.13
N GLN A 219 -3.15 -21.99 -9.23
CA GLN A 219 -3.39 -23.42 -9.28
C GLN A 219 -4.84 -23.70 -8.85
N PRO A 220 -5.63 -24.47 -9.63
CA PRO A 220 -6.97 -24.82 -9.21
C PRO A 220 -6.95 -25.57 -7.87
N LEU A 221 -7.75 -25.13 -6.92
CA LEU A 221 -7.93 -25.88 -5.68
C LEU A 221 -8.57 -27.24 -5.99
N THR A 222 -8.02 -28.31 -5.43
CA THR A 222 -8.61 -29.66 -5.56
C THR A 222 -10.03 -29.70 -5.01
N HIS A 223 -10.26 -28.98 -3.90
CA HIS A 223 -11.57 -28.74 -3.29
C HIS A 223 -11.64 -27.29 -2.84
N SER A 224 -12.67 -26.57 -3.27
CA SER A 224 -12.91 -25.22 -2.80
C SER A 224 -13.55 -25.27 -1.40
N PRO A 225 -13.00 -24.61 -0.38
CA PRO A 225 -13.62 -24.58 0.94
C PRO A 225 -14.76 -23.55 1.01
N PHE A 226 -14.98 -22.75 -0.04
CA PHE A 226 -15.91 -21.63 -0.04
C PHE A 226 -17.36 -22.10 -0.28
N GLU A 227 -18.01 -22.57 0.79
CA GLU A 227 -19.38 -23.07 0.79
C GLU A 227 -20.34 -22.16 1.57
N GLY A 228 -19.87 -20.98 2.03
CA GLY A 228 -20.68 -20.00 2.72
C GLY A 228 -21.72 -19.30 1.82
N GLU A 229 -22.75 -18.76 2.42
CA GLU A 229 -23.88 -18.14 1.70
C GLU A 229 -23.49 -16.81 1.03
N ASP A 230 -22.56 -16.05 1.65
CA ASP A 230 -22.14 -14.74 1.15
C ASP A 230 -20.61 -14.53 1.20
N LYS A 231 -20.16 -13.36 0.71
CA LYS A 231 -18.74 -12.98 0.69
C LYS A 231 -18.13 -12.96 2.10
N GLN A 232 -18.86 -12.45 3.09
CA GLN A 232 -18.34 -12.26 4.45
C GLN A 232 -18.14 -13.59 5.16
N GLU A 233 -19.08 -14.51 5.02
CA GLU A 233 -18.94 -15.87 5.53
C GLU A 233 -17.77 -16.59 4.89
N ASN A 234 -17.63 -16.49 3.55
CA ASN A 234 -16.50 -17.06 2.82
C ASN A 234 -15.17 -16.39 3.16
N TYR A 235 -15.14 -15.12 3.58
CA TYR A 235 -13.95 -14.49 4.10
C TYR A 235 -13.52 -15.09 5.45
N HIS A 236 -14.47 -15.41 6.33
CA HIS A 236 -14.17 -16.12 7.57
C HIS A 236 -13.65 -17.55 7.30
N ILE A 237 -14.24 -18.23 6.32
CA ILE A 237 -13.74 -19.55 5.86
C ILE A 237 -12.30 -19.41 5.34
N LEU A 238 -12.01 -18.41 4.50
CA LEU A 238 -10.65 -18.13 4.03
C LEU A 238 -9.68 -17.91 5.20
N GLN A 239 -10.05 -17.08 6.18
CA GLN A 239 -9.19 -16.81 7.33
C GLN A 239 -8.87 -18.10 8.11
N HIS A 240 -9.85 -18.97 8.27
CA HIS A 240 -9.66 -20.26 8.96
C HIS A 240 -8.76 -21.18 8.13
N ALA A 241 -9.05 -21.38 6.85
CA ALA A 241 -8.29 -22.25 5.97
C ALA A 241 -6.81 -21.82 5.83
N VAL A 242 -6.54 -20.51 5.77
CA VAL A 242 -5.17 -19.97 5.75
C VAL A 242 -4.45 -20.23 7.08
N ARG A 243 -5.13 -20.12 8.23
CA ARG A 243 -4.54 -20.45 9.55
C ARG A 243 -4.21 -21.93 9.67
N GLU A 244 -5.01 -22.82 9.09
CA GLU A 244 -4.72 -24.26 9.04
C GLU A 244 -3.43 -24.56 8.26
N GLN A 245 -3.01 -23.68 7.32
CA GLN A 245 -1.74 -23.76 6.64
C GLN A 245 -0.55 -23.19 7.48
N GLY A 246 -0.80 -22.86 8.76
CA GLY A 246 0.24 -22.34 9.68
C GLY A 246 0.65 -20.90 9.43
N THR A 247 -0.17 -20.10 8.70
CA THR A 247 0.12 -18.71 8.38
C THR A 247 -1.12 -17.83 8.57
N VAL A 248 -1.03 -16.57 8.17
CA VAL A 248 -2.15 -15.60 8.19
C VAL A 248 -2.24 -14.89 6.84
N ILE A 249 -3.42 -14.39 6.51
CA ILE A 249 -3.58 -13.52 5.32
C ILE A 249 -2.65 -12.31 5.50
N PRO A 250 -1.84 -11.94 4.46
CA PRO A 250 -0.96 -10.79 4.58
C PRO A 250 -1.71 -9.53 4.99
N PRO A 251 -1.14 -8.69 5.90
CA PRO A 251 -1.83 -7.55 6.48
C PRO A 251 -2.43 -6.58 5.47
N MET A 252 -1.77 -6.37 4.32
CA MET A 252 -2.28 -5.49 3.27
C MET A 252 -3.54 -6.04 2.61
N PHE A 253 -3.62 -7.36 2.30
CA PHE A 253 -4.87 -7.96 1.83
C PHE A 253 -5.99 -7.82 2.87
N THR A 254 -5.68 -8.08 4.14
CA THR A 254 -6.64 -7.90 5.23
C THR A 254 -7.15 -6.46 5.31
N ALA A 255 -6.26 -5.48 5.15
CA ALA A 255 -6.61 -4.07 5.19
C ALA A 255 -7.59 -3.70 4.06
N TYR A 256 -7.28 -4.09 2.82
CA TYR A 256 -8.13 -3.79 1.66
C TYR A 256 -9.46 -4.55 1.69
N LEU A 257 -9.46 -5.85 2.03
CA LEU A 257 -10.68 -6.66 2.14
C LEU A 257 -11.63 -6.19 3.26
N ASN A 258 -11.07 -5.54 4.30
CA ASN A 258 -11.86 -4.92 5.38
C ASN A 258 -12.23 -3.45 5.09
N LEU A 259 -11.85 -2.89 3.96
CA LEU A 259 -12.17 -1.52 3.60
C LEU A 259 -13.52 -1.42 2.89
N THR A 260 -13.83 -2.39 2.03
CA THR A 260 -15.04 -2.45 1.22
C THR A 260 -15.37 -3.88 0.79
N ASN A 261 -16.65 -4.16 0.52
CA ASN A 261 -17.07 -5.39 -0.16
C ASN A 261 -16.81 -5.36 -1.68
N ASP A 262 -16.57 -4.19 -2.26
CA ASP A 262 -16.49 -3.98 -3.71
C ASP A 262 -15.06 -3.76 -4.19
N LEU A 263 -14.08 -4.34 -3.45
CA LEU A 263 -12.71 -4.47 -3.93
C LEU A 263 -12.70 -5.18 -5.29
N GLN A 264 -12.01 -4.60 -6.28
CA GLN A 264 -11.78 -5.23 -7.57
C GLN A 264 -10.37 -5.79 -7.65
N PHE A 265 -10.26 -7.04 -8.07
CA PHE A 265 -9.02 -7.77 -8.26
C PHE A 265 -8.79 -8.05 -9.76
N PHE A 266 -7.62 -7.72 -10.27
CA PHE A 266 -7.26 -7.77 -11.69
C PHE A 266 -6.22 -8.85 -12.04
N GLY A 267 -6.04 -9.82 -11.16
CA GLY A 267 -5.08 -10.90 -11.37
C GLY A 267 -3.73 -10.63 -10.76
N ASN A 268 -2.82 -11.59 -11.00
CA ASN A 268 -1.50 -11.62 -10.40
C ASN A 268 -0.41 -11.58 -11.46
N ALA A 269 0.73 -10.96 -11.13
CA ALA A 269 1.96 -10.96 -11.93
C ALA A 269 3.18 -11.23 -11.04
N ILE A 270 4.27 -11.71 -11.65
CA ILE A 270 5.57 -11.84 -11.00
C ILE A 270 6.35 -10.54 -11.23
N ASN A 271 6.90 -9.99 -10.16
CA ASN A 271 7.78 -8.82 -10.21
C ASN A 271 9.24 -9.26 -10.05
N ASP A 272 9.89 -9.54 -11.15
CA ASP A 272 11.28 -10.00 -11.23
C ASP A 272 12.29 -8.89 -10.89
N GLU A 273 11.91 -7.62 -11.05
CA GLU A 273 12.73 -6.48 -10.64
C GLU A 273 12.76 -6.25 -9.12
N PHE A 274 11.91 -6.99 -8.37
CA PHE A 274 11.75 -6.81 -6.92
C PHE A 274 11.92 -8.11 -6.12
N GLY A 275 12.71 -9.06 -6.64
CA GLY A 275 12.99 -10.33 -5.96
C GLY A 275 11.93 -11.41 -6.20
N ASP A 276 11.36 -11.44 -7.40
CA ASP A 276 10.36 -12.42 -7.85
C ASP A 276 9.12 -12.48 -6.96
N VAL A 277 8.77 -11.36 -6.33
CA VAL A 277 7.54 -11.28 -5.53
C VAL A 277 6.30 -11.37 -6.41
N LEU A 278 5.21 -11.85 -5.83
CA LEU A 278 3.91 -11.96 -6.51
C LEU A 278 3.07 -10.73 -6.19
N GLU A 279 2.61 -10.04 -7.21
CA GLU A 279 1.85 -8.80 -7.10
C GLU A 279 0.43 -8.99 -7.59
N SER A 280 -0.54 -8.67 -6.75
CA SER A 280 -1.97 -8.68 -7.07
C SER A 280 -2.43 -7.26 -7.37
N GLY A 281 -2.94 -7.01 -8.58
CA GLY A 281 -3.52 -5.72 -8.96
C GLY A 281 -4.90 -5.54 -8.33
N ILE A 282 -5.13 -4.40 -7.67
CA ILE A 282 -6.40 -4.10 -7.00
C ILE A 282 -6.88 -2.68 -7.29
N MET A 283 -8.19 -2.48 -7.23
CA MET A 283 -8.85 -1.17 -7.24
C MET A 283 -9.97 -1.13 -6.20
N VAL A 284 -10.12 0.01 -5.56
CA VAL A 284 -11.21 0.33 -4.63
C VAL A 284 -11.95 1.53 -5.17
N ASP A 285 -13.28 1.45 -5.26
CA ASP A 285 -14.16 2.59 -5.39
C ASP A 285 -14.36 3.21 -4.01
N LEU A 286 -13.92 4.45 -3.82
CA LEU A 286 -13.94 5.15 -2.54
C LEU A 286 -15.36 5.44 -2.02
N GLU A 287 -16.37 5.44 -2.92
CA GLU A 287 -17.76 5.58 -2.50
C GLU A 287 -18.23 4.35 -1.72
N THR A 288 -17.72 3.17 -2.06
CA THR A 288 -18.11 1.88 -1.45
C THR A 288 -17.40 1.58 -0.13
N VAL A 289 -16.46 2.42 0.30
CA VAL A 289 -15.75 2.27 1.58
C VAL A 289 -16.75 2.31 2.74
N TYR A 290 -16.61 1.36 3.65
CA TYR A 290 -17.51 1.23 4.80
C TYR A 290 -17.60 2.50 5.66
N PRO A 291 -18.80 2.89 6.13
CA PRO A 291 -18.99 4.10 6.92
C PRO A 291 -18.09 4.18 8.17
N GLU A 292 -17.88 3.07 8.86
CA GLU A 292 -16.99 3.02 10.02
C GLU A 292 -15.51 3.29 9.67
N LYS A 293 -15.08 2.98 8.46
CA LYS A 293 -13.74 3.32 7.97
C LYS A 293 -13.62 4.80 7.63
N LYS A 294 -14.66 5.36 6.99
CA LYS A 294 -14.74 6.81 6.75
C LYS A 294 -14.76 7.59 8.08
N GLU A 295 -15.56 7.14 9.06
CA GLU A 295 -15.57 7.74 10.41
C GLU A 295 -14.19 7.67 11.07
N ARG A 296 -13.51 6.53 10.99
CA ARG A 296 -12.21 6.34 11.62
C ARG A 296 -11.11 7.18 11.01
N TYR A 297 -10.99 7.22 9.69
CA TYR A 297 -9.83 7.80 9.02
C TYR A 297 -10.07 9.22 8.49
N ILE A 298 -11.28 9.52 8.00
CA ILE A 298 -11.62 10.82 7.42
C ILE A 298 -12.23 11.73 8.50
N ASN A 299 -13.30 11.31 9.17
CA ASN A 299 -13.98 12.16 10.14
C ASN A 299 -13.10 12.47 11.36
N SER A 300 -12.19 11.58 11.74
CA SER A 300 -11.18 11.87 12.77
C SER A 300 -10.24 13.00 12.37
N TYR A 301 -9.88 13.11 11.09
CA TYR A 301 -9.09 14.20 10.56
C TYR A 301 -9.85 15.54 10.60
N ILE A 302 -11.11 15.53 10.19
CA ILE A 302 -12.00 16.72 10.27
C ILE A 302 -12.10 17.21 11.72
N LYS A 303 -12.29 16.28 12.68
CA LYS A 303 -12.35 16.62 14.10
C LYS A 303 -11.07 17.27 14.61
N TRP A 304 -9.92 16.78 14.14
CA TRP A 304 -8.63 17.38 14.48
C TRP A 304 -8.47 18.77 13.85
N LEU A 305 -8.79 18.97 12.58
CA LEU A 305 -8.75 20.29 11.92
C LEU A 305 -9.59 21.31 12.68
N ASN A 306 -10.84 20.98 13.04
CA ASN A 306 -11.71 21.85 13.82
C ASN A 306 -11.21 22.15 15.25
N SER A 307 -10.23 21.39 15.74
CA SER A 307 -9.63 21.61 17.07
C SER A 307 -8.43 22.55 17.08
N ILE A 308 -7.86 22.85 15.92
CA ILE A 308 -6.69 23.73 15.76
C ILE A 308 -7.05 25.09 15.14
N GLU A 309 -8.28 25.24 14.61
CA GLU A 309 -8.91 26.55 14.27
C GLU A 309 -9.40 27.26 15.53
#